data_0d4e872a5d970edfde2840ef9fad1a48
#
_entry.id   0d4e872a5d970edfde2840ef9fad1a48
#
_cell.length_a   1.000
_cell.length_b   1.000
_cell.length_c   1.000
_cell.angle_alpha   90.00
_cell.angle_beta   90.00
_cell.angle_gamma   90.00
#
_symmetry.space_group_name_H-M   'P 1'
#
loop_
_entity.id
_entity.type
_entity.pdbx_description
1 polymer ?
#
loop_
_entity_poly.entity_id
_entity_poly.type
_entity_poly.pdbx_seq_one_letter_code
_entity_poly.pdbx_strand_id
1 'polypeptide(L)'
;DFSVISSLVRWNESNKKPLRARTKNRSEVAGTTQKLGRQKGGGGARHGSKKANIFRSGGMAHNLRGVRSLKKLPKRLRNLAVKHILSEKVKCNDLILIDELKIAEPKTKILKSYLDKQKINSALFLEGDTPNQNLSLAARNLKDIKYLSVKSVNALDLLRHQKLIISKDALAQLEKNYI
;
A
#
# COMPACT_ATOMS: atom_id res chain seq x y z
N ASP A 1 -10.64 -12.41 -13.80
CA ASP A 1 -11.79 -11.65 -13.32
C ASP A 1 -11.33 -10.27 -12.84
N PHE A 2 -11.77 -9.24 -13.56
CA PHE A 2 -11.34 -7.86 -13.33
C PHE A 2 -11.86 -7.28 -11.99
N SER A 3 -13.00 -7.77 -11.51
CA SER A 3 -13.60 -7.30 -10.26
C SER A 3 -12.75 -7.66 -9.04
N VAL A 4 -12.14 -8.84 -9.04
CA VAL A 4 -11.28 -9.31 -7.95
C VAL A 4 -9.97 -8.50 -7.90
N ILE A 5 -9.37 -8.23 -9.08
CA ILE A 5 -8.17 -7.39 -9.19
C ILE A 5 -8.47 -5.97 -8.68
N SER A 6 -9.58 -5.35 -9.13
CA SER A 6 -9.94 -4.00 -8.71
C SER A 6 -10.20 -3.90 -7.21
N SER A 7 -10.80 -4.93 -6.62
CA SER A 7 -11.01 -5.01 -5.17
C SER A 7 -9.69 -5.05 -4.39
N LEU A 8 -8.70 -5.79 -4.87
CA LEU A 8 -7.37 -5.85 -4.27
C LEU A 8 -6.62 -4.50 -4.38
N VAL A 9 -6.69 -3.86 -5.55
CA VAL A 9 -6.09 -2.53 -5.77
C VAL A 9 -6.69 -1.50 -4.83
N ARG A 10 -8.03 -1.40 -4.77
CA ARG A 10 -8.75 -0.49 -3.85
C ARG A 10 -8.41 -0.76 -2.38
N TRP A 11 -8.27 -2.02 -2.01
CA TRP A 11 -7.88 -2.40 -0.66
C TRP A 11 -6.46 -1.91 -0.33
N ASN A 12 -5.49 -2.15 -1.21
CA ASN A 12 -4.11 -1.69 -1.05
C ASN A 12 -4.02 -0.16 -0.97
N GLU A 13 -4.65 0.56 -1.89
CA GLU A 13 -4.65 2.03 -1.90
C GLU A 13 -5.33 2.61 -0.67
N SER A 14 -6.46 2.02 -0.27
CA SER A 14 -7.16 2.48 0.90
C SER A 14 -6.33 2.33 2.16
N ASN A 15 -5.55 1.26 2.30
CA ASN A 15 -4.72 1.01 3.47
C ASN A 15 -3.40 1.82 3.48
N LYS A 16 -2.92 2.26 2.31
CA LYS A 16 -1.74 3.14 2.20
C LYS A 16 -1.99 4.57 2.69
N LYS A 17 -3.22 5.08 2.57
CA LYS A 17 -3.51 6.49 2.90
C LYS A 17 -3.60 6.67 4.41
N PRO A 18 -2.68 7.42 5.06
CA PRO A 18 -2.81 7.73 6.47
C PRO A 18 -3.99 8.67 6.71
N LEU A 19 -4.82 8.40 7.70
CA LEU A 19 -5.85 9.33 8.14
C LEU A 19 -5.23 10.27 9.18
N ARG A 20 -4.99 11.52 8.81
CA ARG A 20 -4.39 12.53 9.69
C ARG A 20 -5.44 13.46 10.33
N ALA A 21 -6.66 13.49 9.77
CA ALA A 21 -7.73 14.34 10.26
C ALA A 21 -8.12 13.91 11.68
N ARG A 22 -8.01 14.84 12.64
CA ARG A 22 -8.39 14.65 14.04
C ARG A 22 -9.10 15.90 14.53
N THR A 23 -10.24 15.73 15.17
CA THR A 23 -10.97 16.80 15.87
C THR A 23 -10.98 16.49 17.37
N LYS A 24 -11.05 17.52 18.18
CA LYS A 24 -11.06 17.38 19.65
C LYS A 24 -12.46 17.06 20.13
N ASN A 25 -12.60 16.05 21.00
CA ASN A 25 -13.83 15.81 21.74
C ASN A 25 -13.91 16.73 22.98
N ARG A 26 -15.02 16.70 23.70
CA ARG A 26 -15.21 17.55 24.85
C ARG A 26 -14.18 17.37 25.98
N SER A 27 -13.56 16.20 26.10
CA SER A 27 -12.51 15.95 27.09
C SER A 27 -11.15 16.50 26.67
N GLU A 28 -10.91 16.61 25.36
CA GLU A 28 -9.63 17.07 24.77
C GLU A 28 -9.58 18.59 24.57
N VAL A 29 -10.73 19.28 24.59
CA VAL A 29 -10.78 20.74 24.50
C VAL A 29 -10.26 21.36 25.81
N ALA A 30 -9.29 22.29 25.69
CA ALA A 30 -8.79 23.05 26.82
C ALA A 30 -9.90 23.96 27.41
N GLY A 31 -9.97 24.07 28.73
CA GLY A 31 -10.94 24.88 29.43
C GLY A 31 -11.42 24.25 30.74
N THR A 32 -12.11 25.01 31.54
CA THR A 32 -12.68 24.55 32.80
C THR A 32 -13.82 23.54 32.59
N THR A 33 -13.95 22.61 33.53
CA THR A 33 -15.11 21.71 33.65
C THR A 33 -16.23 22.24 34.54
N GLN A 34 -16.04 23.44 35.11
CA GLN A 34 -17.01 24.07 35.97
C GLN A 34 -18.37 24.21 35.27
N LYS A 35 -19.44 24.07 36.06
CA LYS A 35 -20.80 24.28 35.57
C LYS A 35 -20.99 25.76 35.17
N LEU A 36 -21.57 25.96 33.97
CA LEU A 36 -21.66 27.27 33.34
C LEU A 36 -22.52 28.30 34.13
N GLY A 37 -23.50 27.81 34.91
CA GLY A 37 -24.37 28.69 35.67
C GLY A 37 -25.10 27.96 36.81
N ARG A 38 -25.86 28.70 37.57
CA ARG A 38 -26.70 28.15 38.67
C ARG A 38 -27.77 27.20 38.10
N GLN A 39 -28.16 26.17 38.88
CA GLN A 39 -29.15 25.15 38.45
C GLN A 39 -30.58 25.76 38.32
N LYS A 40 -30.90 26.76 39.10
CA LYS A 40 -32.19 27.45 39.11
C LYS A 40 -31.99 28.98 39.26
N GLY A 41 -33.00 29.76 38.90
CA GLY A 41 -33.02 31.22 39.12
C GLY A 41 -32.29 32.04 38.06
N GLY A 42 -31.80 31.44 36.97
CA GLY A 42 -31.07 32.18 35.91
C GLY A 42 -31.87 32.45 34.64
N GLY A 43 -33.12 32.04 34.53
CA GLY A 43 -33.99 32.26 33.35
C GLY A 43 -33.56 31.60 32.07
N GLY A 44 -32.36 31.00 32.02
CA GLY A 44 -31.81 30.35 30.85
C GLY A 44 -31.83 28.82 30.91
N ALA A 45 -31.43 28.16 29.80
CA ALA A 45 -31.33 26.71 29.74
C ALA A 45 -30.25 26.19 30.69
N ARG A 46 -30.46 24.99 31.22
CA ARG A 46 -29.52 24.34 32.14
C ARG A 46 -28.38 23.74 31.35
N HIS A 47 -27.15 24.15 31.66
CA HIS A 47 -25.95 23.62 31.01
C HIS A 47 -24.95 23.11 32.06
N GLY A 48 -24.16 22.14 31.64
CA GLY A 48 -22.98 21.68 32.39
C GLY A 48 -21.74 22.50 32.05
N SER A 49 -20.71 21.84 31.54
CA SER A 49 -19.47 22.50 31.13
C SER A 49 -19.60 23.23 29.79
N LYS A 50 -18.90 24.35 29.61
CA LYS A 50 -18.79 25.12 28.37
C LYS A 50 -18.12 24.31 27.23
N LYS A 51 -17.44 23.22 27.58
CA LYS A 51 -16.83 22.28 26.57
C LYS A 51 -17.85 21.40 25.85
N ALA A 52 -19.13 21.46 26.25
CA ALA A 52 -20.17 20.61 25.61
C ALA A 52 -20.29 20.91 24.11
N ASN A 53 -20.67 19.91 23.33
CA ASN A 53 -20.75 19.98 21.87
C ASN A 53 -21.75 20.98 21.31
N ILE A 54 -22.71 21.42 22.15
CA ILE A 54 -23.73 22.41 21.80
C ILE A 54 -23.19 23.85 21.77
N PHE A 55 -22.02 24.08 22.37
CA PHE A 55 -21.44 25.42 22.44
C PHE A 55 -20.46 25.67 21.29
N ARG A 56 -20.38 26.91 20.85
CA ARG A 56 -19.31 27.42 19.98
C ARG A 56 -17.97 27.19 20.68
N SER A 57 -16.99 26.61 19.99
CA SER A 57 -15.70 26.19 20.56
C SER A 57 -15.77 25.00 21.52
N GLY A 58 -16.90 24.33 21.64
CA GLY A 58 -17.02 23.06 22.34
C GLY A 58 -16.41 21.90 21.54
N GLY A 59 -16.40 20.70 22.14
CA GLY A 59 -15.89 19.50 21.48
C GLY A 59 -16.80 19.02 20.35
N MET A 60 -16.24 18.27 19.42
CA MET A 60 -17.01 17.59 18.35
C MET A 60 -17.60 16.28 18.85
N ALA A 61 -18.89 16.04 18.54
CA ALA A 61 -19.51 14.73 18.71
C ALA A 61 -19.10 13.79 17.56
N HIS A 62 -18.98 12.51 17.81
CA HIS A 62 -18.60 11.50 16.81
C HIS A 62 -17.39 11.90 15.95
N ASN A 63 -16.39 12.42 16.61
CA ASN A 63 -15.22 13.04 15.99
C ASN A 63 -14.31 12.06 15.25
N LEU A 64 -13.57 12.60 14.30
CA LEU A 64 -12.46 11.90 13.64
C LEU A 64 -11.28 11.80 14.62
N ARG A 65 -10.85 10.58 14.94
CA ARG A 65 -9.76 10.34 15.92
C ARG A 65 -8.37 10.17 15.28
N GLY A 66 -8.24 10.41 13.98
CA GLY A 66 -6.97 10.17 13.28
C GLY A 66 -6.57 8.69 13.17
N VAL A 67 -7.38 7.78 13.71
CA VAL A 67 -7.17 6.32 13.61
C VAL A 67 -8.09 5.78 12.54
N ARG A 68 -7.50 5.19 11.51
CA ARG A 68 -8.25 4.50 10.48
C ARG A 68 -8.36 3.03 10.82
N SER A 69 -9.57 2.50 10.79
CA SER A 69 -9.75 1.06 10.77
C SER A 69 -9.27 0.53 9.41
N LEU A 70 -8.25 -0.33 9.43
CA LEU A 70 -7.76 -0.98 8.22
C LEU A 70 -8.83 -1.87 7.64
N LYS A 71 -9.12 -1.71 6.36
CA LYS A 71 -10.04 -2.59 5.66
C LYS A 71 -9.43 -3.99 5.58
N LYS A 72 -10.23 -5.01 5.87
CA LYS A 72 -9.82 -6.41 5.74
C LYS A 72 -10.27 -6.96 4.39
N LEU A 73 -9.39 -7.69 3.72
CA LEU A 73 -9.69 -8.46 2.52
C LEU A 73 -9.31 -9.93 2.79
N PRO A 74 -10.19 -10.91 2.54
CA PRO A 74 -9.90 -12.32 2.75
C PRO A 74 -8.63 -12.76 2.02
N LYS A 75 -7.82 -13.62 2.66
CA LYS A 75 -6.56 -14.12 2.08
C LYS A 75 -6.79 -14.82 0.75
N ARG A 76 -7.87 -15.60 0.64
CA ARG A 76 -8.24 -16.29 -0.60
C ARG A 76 -8.45 -15.31 -1.77
N LEU A 77 -9.16 -14.20 -1.56
CA LEU A 77 -9.36 -13.19 -2.61
C LEU A 77 -8.07 -12.50 -3.00
N ARG A 78 -7.17 -12.24 -2.03
CA ARG A 78 -5.86 -11.66 -2.33
C ARG A 78 -5.03 -12.58 -3.21
N ASN A 79 -4.95 -13.87 -2.87
CA ASN A 79 -4.23 -14.87 -3.65
C ASN A 79 -4.86 -15.05 -5.04
N LEU A 80 -6.18 -15.12 -5.12
CA LEU A 80 -6.90 -15.23 -6.38
C LEU A 80 -6.60 -14.05 -7.33
N ALA A 81 -6.60 -12.83 -6.78
CA ALA A 81 -6.27 -11.64 -7.56
C ALA A 81 -4.84 -11.69 -8.13
N VAL A 82 -3.85 -12.11 -7.33
CA VAL A 82 -2.47 -12.27 -7.81
C VAL A 82 -2.38 -13.33 -8.91
N LYS A 83 -3.06 -14.47 -8.76
CA LYS A 83 -3.14 -15.50 -9.82
C LYS A 83 -3.70 -14.92 -11.12
N HIS A 84 -4.79 -14.13 -11.04
CA HIS A 84 -5.37 -13.49 -12.22
C HIS A 84 -4.40 -12.50 -12.89
N ILE A 85 -3.66 -11.70 -12.11
CA ILE A 85 -2.67 -10.77 -12.65
C ILE A 85 -1.56 -11.54 -13.37
N LEU A 86 -1.00 -12.59 -12.76
CA LEU A 86 0.03 -13.42 -13.37
C LEU A 86 -0.46 -14.10 -14.65
N SER A 87 -1.67 -14.65 -14.64
CA SER A 87 -2.29 -15.25 -15.83
C SER A 87 -2.44 -14.24 -16.97
N GLU A 88 -2.78 -13.01 -16.66
CA GLU A 88 -2.91 -11.93 -17.67
C GLU A 88 -1.54 -11.56 -18.25
N LYS A 89 -0.49 -11.47 -17.40
CA LYS A 89 0.89 -11.23 -17.84
C LYS A 89 1.38 -12.34 -18.80
N VAL A 90 1.04 -13.59 -18.53
CA VAL A 90 1.38 -14.71 -19.43
C VAL A 90 0.64 -14.58 -20.77
N LYS A 91 -0.65 -14.28 -20.76
CA LYS A 91 -1.45 -14.11 -21.99
C LYS A 91 -0.93 -12.98 -22.88
N CYS A 92 -0.49 -11.88 -22.27
CA CYS A 92 0.07 -10.73 -22.98
C CYS A 92 1.54 -10.95 -23.43
N ASN A 93 2.15 -12.08 -23.17
CA ASN A 93 3.59 -12.34 -23.37
C ASN A 93 4.49 -11.31 -22.66
N ASP A 94 4.04 -10.83 -21.49
CA ASP A 94 4.77 -9.87 -20.68
C ASP A 94 5.60 -10.52 -19.56
N LEU A 95 5.57 -11.85 -19.44
CA LEU A 95 6.36 -12.62 -18.49
C LEU A 95 7.60 -13.20 -19.18
N ILE A 96 8.77 -12.92 -18.60
CA ILE A 96 10.08 -13.40 -19.08
C ILE A 96 10.71 -14.21 -17.95
N LEU A 97 11.06 -15.46 -18.26
CA LEU A 97 11.79 -16.33 -17.33
C LEU A 97 13.29 -16.27 -17.63
N ILE A 98 14.09 -16.12 -16.59
CA ILE A 98 15.56 -16.11 -16.66
C ILE A 98 16.09 -17.13 -15.65
N ASP A 99 17.14 -17.85 -16.01
CA ASP A 99 17.76 -18.83 -15.11
C ASP A 99 18.30 -18.17 -13.85
N GLU A 100 19.13 -17.13 -14.02
CA GLU A 100 19.74 -16.39 -12.94
C GLU A 100 19.79 -14.87 -13.25
N LEU A 101 19.48 -14.06 -12.26
CA LEU A 101 19.55 -12.61 -12.33
C LEU A 101 20.90 -12.11 -11.77
N LYS A 102 22.02 -12.44 -12.42
CA LYS A 102 23.36 -12.02 -11.96
C LYS A 102 23.87 -10.82 -12.75
N ILE A 103 24.23 -9.76 -12.03
CA ILE A 103 25.02 -8.64 -12.56
C ILE A 103 26.35 -8.61 -11.80
N ALA A 104 27.47 -8.62 -12.53
CA ALA A 104 28.82 -8.63 -11.94
C ALA A 104 29.09 -7.35 -11.12
N GLU A 105 28.71 -6.18 -11.65
CA GLU A 105 28.94 -4.87 -11.04
C GLU A 105 27.63 -4.10 -10.82
N PRO A 106 27.47 -3.36 -9.71
CA PRO A 106 26.24 -2.61 -9.40
C PRO A 106 26.16 -1.30 -10.22
N LYS A 107 26.32 -1.37 -11.55
CA LYS A 107 26.29 -0.23 -12.46
C LYS A 107 24.94 -0.14 -13.19
N THR A 108 24.26 0.99 -13.05
CA THR A 108 23.00 1.30 -13.76
C THR A 108 23.14 1.26 -15.27
N LYS A 109 24.32 1.67 -15.81
CA LYS A 109 24.61 1.68 -17.24
C LYS A 109 24.53 0.28 -17.86
N ILE A 110 25.03 -0.75 -17.16
CA ILE A 110 25.00 -2.13 -17.62
C ILE A 110 23.55 -2.62 -17.70
N LEU A 111 22.76 -2.41 -16.63
CA LEU A 111 21.36 -2.79 -16.60
C LEU A 111 20.56 -2.06 -17.69
N LYS A 112 20.78 -0.75 -17.85
CA LYS A 112 20.10 0.04 -18.87
C LYS A 112 20.43 -0.46 -20.28
N SER A 113 21.69 -0.72 -20.61
CA SER A 113 22.09 -1.24 -21.92
C SER A 113 21.47 -2.62 -22.22
N TYR A 114 21.29 -3.47 -21.21
CA TYR A 114 20.57 -4.74 -21.34
C TYR A 114 19.08 -4.53 -21.66
N LEU A 115 18.41 -3.64 -20.91
CA LEU A 115 17.00 -3.32 -21.13
C LEU A 115 16.74 -2.69 -22.50
N ASP A 116 17.60 -1.78 -22.93
CA ASP A 116 17.52 -1.12 -24.25
C ASP A 116 17.68 -2.13 -25.40
N LYS A 117 18.59 -3.12 -25.26
CA LYS A 117 18.74 -4.21 -26.23
C LYS A 117 17.48 -5.07 -26.34
N GLN A 118 16.80 -5.31 -25.23
CA GLN A 118 15.55 -6.07 -25.17
C GLN A 118 14.30 -5.21 -25.46
N LYS A 119 14.46 -3.91 -25.73
CA LYS A 119 13.36 -2.94 -25.93
C LYS A 119 12.37 -2.92 -24.77
N ILE A 120 12.85 -3.04 -23.53
CA ILE A 120 12.04 -3.05 -22.32
C ILE A 120 12.11 -1.69 -21.64
N ASN A 121 11.01 -0.96 -21.63
CA ASN A 121 10.91 0.36 -21.01
C ASN A 121 10.53 0.29 -19.53
N SER A 122 9.71 -0.70 -19.15
CA SER A 122 9.24 -0.86 -17.77
C SER A 122 9.28 -2.35 -17.38
N ALA A 123 10.00 -2.66 -16.29
CA ALA A 123 10.14 -4.03 -15.83
C ALA A 123 10.13 -4.15 -14.30
N LEU A 124 9.52 -5.23 -13.83
CA LEU A 124 9.63 -5.69 -12.46
C LEU A 124 10.49 -6.97 -12.42
N PHE A 125 11.59 -6.91 -11.70
CA PHE A 125 12.45 -8.06 -11.44
C PHE A 125 11.99 -8.75 -10.16
N LEU A 126 11.73 -10.05 -10.24
CA LEU A 126 11.42 -10.91 -9.10
C LEU A 126 12.51 -11.95 -8.91
N GLU A 127 13.05 -11.97 -7.71
CA GLU A 127 14.06 -12.93 -7.29
C GLU A 127 13.62 -13.71 -6.04
N GLY A 128 14.20 -14.88 -5.84
CA GLY A 128 13.91 -15.75 -4.71
C GLY A 128 14.41 -15.20 -3.37
N ASP A 129 14.75 -16.12 -2.46
CA ASP A 129 15.18 -15.78 -1.10
C ASP A 129 16.59 -15.20 -1.01
N THR A 130 17.45 -15.43 -2.01
CA THR A 130 18.82 -14.91 -2.07
C THR A 130 18.87 -13.65 -2.94
N PRO A 131 18.71 -12.44 -2.36
CA PRO A 131 18.65 -11.22 -3.15
C PRO A 131 20.02 -10.86 -3.73
N ASN A 132 20.07 -10.57 -5.02
CA ASN A 132 21.25 -10.02 -5.66
C ASN A 132 21.39 -8.53 -5.34
N GLN A 133 22.31 -8.20 -4.43
CA GLN A 133 22.54 -6.82 -4.00
C GLN A 133 22.96 -5.93 -5.16
N ASN A 134 23.78 -6.42 -6.08
CA ASN A 134 24.25 -5.65 -7.23
C ASN A 134 23.09 -5.26 -8.16
N LEU A 135 22.16 -6.18 -8.44
CA LEU A 135 20.96 -5.90 -9.23
C LEU A 135 20.05 -4.90 -8.53
N SER A 136 19.84 -5.06 -7.23
CA SER A 136 19.03 -4.15 -6.41
C SER A 136 19.58 -2.71 -6.46
N LEU A 137 20.89 -2.55 -6.30
CA LEU A 137 21.56 -1.24 -6.39
C LEU A 137 21.48 -0.64 -7.80
N ALA A 138 21.69 -1.45 -8.84
CA ALA A 138 21.58 -1.00 -10.22
C ALA A 138 20.16 -0.58 -10.62
N ALA A 139 19.14 -1.30 -10.15
CA ALA A 139 17.73 -1.03 -10.46
C ALA A 139 17.18 0.19 -9.72
N ARG A 140 17.65 0.47 -8.50
CA ARG A 140 17.09 1.51 -7.60
C ARG A 140 16.99 2.91 -8.23
N ASN A 141 17.94 3.30 -9.09
CA ASN A 141 17.97 4.62 -9.70
C ASN A 141 17.21 4.70 -11.03
N LEU A 142 16.74 3.59 -11.58
CA LEU A 142 15.99 3.58 -12.83
C LEU A 142 14.50 3.78 -12.55
N LYS A 143 13.87 4.77 -13.22
CA LYS A 143 12.52 5.24 -12.91
C LYS A 143 11.44 4.18 -13.04
N ASP A 144 11.48 3.40 -14.11
CA ASP A 144 10.41 2.44 -14.44
C ASP A 144 10.85 0.98 -14.23
N ILE A 145 11.92 0.80 -13.47
CA ILE A 145 12.46 -0.51 -13.12
C ILE A 145 12.36 -0.70 -11.61
N LYS A 146 11.86 -1.84 -11.21
CA LYS A 146 11.77 -2.20 -9.79
C LYS A 146 12.30 -3.62 -9.58
N TYR A 147 13.00 -3.80 -8.48
CA TYR A 147 13.49 -5.11 -8.03
C TYR A 147 12.82 -5.46 -6.70
N LEU A 148 12.27 -6.66 -6.61
CA LEU A 148 11.59 -7.18 -5.42
C LEU A 148 11.93 -8.66 -5.19
N SER A 149 11.93 -9.07 -3.92
CA SER A 149 11.88 -10.48 -3.57
C SER A 149 10.44 -11.00 -3.66
N VAL A 150 10.26 -12.29 -3.87
CA VAL A 150 8.93 -12.95 -3.93
C VAL A 150 8.10 -12.65 -2.68
N LYS A 151 8.72 -12.56 -1.51
CA LYS A 151 8.02 -12.26 -0.24
C LYS A 151 7.40 -10.85 -0.19
N SER A 152 7.95 -9.91 -0.95
CA SER A 152 7.50 -8.52 -1.00
C SER A 152 6.61 -8.17 -2.20
N VAL A 153 6.24 -9.17 -3.00
CA VAL A 153 5.38 -8.98 -4.16
C VAL A 153 4.04 -8.37 -3.79
N ASN A 154 3.70 -7.28 -4.48
CA ASN A 154 2.44 -6.57 -4.32
C ASN A 154 1.72 -6.48 -5.67
N ALA A 155 0.40 -6.65 -5.66
CA ALA A 155 -0.43 -6.54 -6.86
C ALA A 155 -0.27 -5.19 -7.59
N LEU A 156 -0.07 -4.08 -6.85
CA LEU A 156 0.15 -2.77 -7.46
C LEU A 156 1.44 -2.72 -8.27
N ASP A 157 2.51 -3.33 -7.78
CA ASP A 157 3.78 -3.37 -8.49
C ASP A 157 3.70 -4.27 -9.73
N LEU A 158 3.01 -5.41 -9.63
CA LEU A 158 2.76 -6.30 -10.77
C LEU A 158 1.96 -5.61 -11.89
N LEU A 159 0.98 -4.76 -11.54
CA LEU A 159 0.17 -4.04 -12.52
C LEU A 159 0.87 -2.80 -13.09
N ARG A 160 1.72 -2.14 -12.29
CA ARG A 160 2.41 -0.91 -12.69
C ARG A 160 3.44 -1.15 -13.79
N HIS A 161 4.20 -2.24 -13.68
CA HIS A 161 5.26 -2.55 -14.64
C HIS A 161 4.74 -3.41 -15.78
N GLN A 162 5.17 -3.09 -17.01
CA GLN A 162 4.73 -3.82 -18.19
C GLN A 162 5.31 -5.22 -18.21
N LYS A 163 6.62 -5.35 -18.19
CA LYS A 163 7.30 -6.67 -18.23
C LYS A 163 7.57 -7.18 -16.81
N LEU A 164 7.40 -8.47 -16.63
CA LEU A 164 7.69 -9.20 -15.40
C LEU A 164 8.81 -10.19 -15.67
N ILE A 165 9.96 -9.99 -15.05
CA ILE A 165 11.17 -10.79 -15.22
C ILE A 165 11.36 -11.60 -13.94
N ILE A 166 11.31 -12.92 -14.05
CA ILE A 166 11.32 -13.85 -12.91
C ILE A 166 12.50 -14.81 -13.03
N SER A 167 13.23 -15.02 -11.94
CA SER A 167 14.21 -16.10 -11.83
C SER A 167 13.53 -17.46 -11.63
N LYS A 168 14.15 -18.57 -12.00
CA LYS A 168 13.62 -19.93 -11.77
C LYS A 168 13.30 -20.18 -10.30
N ASP A 169 14.18 -19.76 -9.40
CA ASP A 169 13.98 -19.92 -7.95
C ASP A 169 12.77 -19.13 -7.46
N ALA A 170 12.58 -17.91 -7.99
CA ALA A 170 11.42 -17.10 -7.66
C ALA A 170 10.11 -17.72 -8.15
N LEU A 171 10.12 -18.35 -9.32
CA LEU A 171 8.95 -19.06 -9.84
C LEU A 171 8.53 -20.20 -8.92
N ALA A 172 9.47 -21.06 -8.52
CA ALA A 172 9.19 -22.18 -7.60
C ALA A 172 8.62 -21.71 -6.25
N GLN A 173 9.07 -20.54 -5.77
CA GLN A 173 8.53 -19.93 -4.53
C GLN A 173 7.15 -19.31 -4.74
N LEU A 174 6.89 -18.68 -5.89
CA LEU A 174 5.56 -18.19 -6.24
C LEU A 174 4.53 -19.31 -6.29
N GLU A 175 4.88 -20.45 -6.86
CA GLU A 175 4.02 -21.63 -6.89
C GLU A 175 3.68 -22.09 -5.48
N LYS A 176 4.64 -22.25 -4.59
CA LYS A 176 4.40 -22.63 -3.18
C LYS A 176 3.51 -21.63 -2.42
N ASN A 177 3.62 -20.34 -2.74
CA ASN A 177 2.89 -19.31 -1.99
C ASN A 177 1.44 -19.13 -2.48
N TYR A 178 1.17 -19.41 -3.74
CA TYR A 178 -0.10 -19.10 -4.37
C TYR A 178 -0.87 -20.33 -4.90
N ILE A 179 -0.21 -21.46 -5.16
CA ILE A 179 -0.86 -22.71 -5.53
C ILE A 179 -1.13 -23.55 -4.30
#